data_e25914e73445ae2c658d090f1360a16c
#
_entry.id   e25914e73445ae2c658d090f1360a16c
#
_cell.length_a   1.000
_cell.length_b   1.000
_cell.length_c   1.000
_cell.angle_alpha   90.00
_cell.angle_beta   90.00
_cell.angle_gamma   90.00
#
_symmetry.space_group_name_H-M   'P 1'
#
loop_
_entity.id
_entity.type
_entity.pdbx_description
1 polymer ?
#
loop_
_entity_poly.entity_id
_entity_poly.type
_entity_poly.pdbx_seq_one_letter_code
_entity_poly.pdbx_strand_id
1 'polypeptide(L)'
;MASFSSSDTVMTLATRFDNLGDWTVEQQFVLQMGSSYLLAHGIGTPLEKDATTTIEIPQDGNYALYVRTKNWTAFWSDGKTPGIFQVLVDGEADKAEFGTGKVGSTRRERAQWYWQKGGTYNLKKGKHTLALHDLMGLDGRCDAIILTKADIAPGDSIEEYKVLRQALLPEPVEDKGIFDFVIVGAGMSGLCAAIAAARFGSKVALIQDRYILGGNNSSEVRVGLGGQINMAPYPSLGYILNEIGPDRIGNARGAHHYQDWKKMDVILAEKNISLFTGYTVDGVEMEGKKIKSVTAVEATRQNRIKVSGYVFSDCTGDAHLAVMAGAETMMGREAKSQFGESLAPEKADDYTMGVSVEWYCEDWNTPCSFPDSLDWGLRLDEDTIEPVHRANWYWEVGMRDDQIADAEKIRDYGMYVAYSTFSYCKNRLAKKEDWECTHLTWVSHVSGKRESRRIVGDYILREQDLTRPIPHEDGTCTTTWRIDQHYPMEKNSADYPGEEWMSYGKLVPIDPYAIPYRCLYARDVDNMFMAGRDISVTHVALGSVRVMRTCAMMGEVVGLAANVCVSKKLMPRDIYKTHFDDLVALMKKGAGRTDVPYTQFYHQVDRTGHQAEDR
;
A
#
# COMPACT_ATOMS: atom_id res chain seq x y z
N MET A 1 5.23 21.98 32.16
CA MET A 1 5.79 20.74 31.59
C MET A 1 7.13 21.09 30.98
N ALA A 2 8.20 20.34 31.26
CA ALA A 2 9.46 20.50 30.55
C ALA A 2 9.19 20.24 29.05
N SER A 3 9.62 21.13 28.19
CA SER A 3 9.38 21.05 26.75
C SER A 3 10.72 21.07 26.01
N PHE A 4 10.80 20.34 24.91
CA PHE A 4 11.94 20.42 24.01
C PHE A 4 11.96 21.79 23.32
N SER A 5 13.14 22.38 23.22
CA SER A 5 13.36 23.69 22.60
C SER A 5 14.42 23.59 21.51
N SER A 6 14.23 24.28 20.40
CA SER A 6 15.24 24.36 19.32
C SER A 6 16.56 25.00 19.75
N SER A 7 16.62 25.63 20.93
CA SER A 7 17.88 26.16 21.49
C SER A 7 18.79 25.08 22.12
N ASP A 8 18.23 23.94 22.50
CA ASP A 8 18.93 22.86 23.20
C ASP A 8 18.63 21.45 22.64
N THR A 9 17.84 21.40 21.59
CA THR A 9 17.41 20.14 20.96
C THR A 9 17.47 20.25 19.45
N VAL A 10 18.06 19.24 18.82
CA VAL A 10 18.07 19.05 17.37
C VAL A 10 17.31 17.78 17.06
N MET A 11 16.35 17.88 16.16
CA MET A 11 15.60 16.74 15.62
C MET A 11 15.83 16.65 14.12
N THR A 12 16.02 15.44 13.61
CA THR A 12 16.00 15.15 12.18
C THR A 12 15.20 13.91 11.90
N LEU A 13 14.48 13.88 10.78
CA LEU A 13 13.84 12.67 10.27
C LEU A 13 14.85 11.90 9.42
N ALA A 14 14.89 10.58 9.57
CA ALA A 14 15.83 9.75 8.81
C ALA A 14 15.63 9.89 7.29
N THR A 15 14.38 10.04 6.85
CA THR A 15 14.04 10.26 5.43
C THR A 15 14.48 11.61 4.87
N ARG A 16 14.86 12.58 5.73
CA ARG A 16 15.43 13.87 5.32
C ARG A 16 16.96 13.89 5.24
N PHE A 17 17.61 12.75 5.43
CA PHE A 17 19.06 12.68 5.32
C PHE A 17 19.54 13.10 3.93
N ASP A 18 20.68 13.78 3.88
CA ASP A 18 21.25 14.33 2.63
C ASP A 18 21.58 13.22 1.62
N ASN A 19 21.98 12.05 2.12
CA ASN A 19 22.24 10.85 1.35
C ASN A 19 21.59 9.67 2.06
N LEU A 20 20.70 8.94 1.38
CA LEU A 20 20.01 7.79 1.94
C LEU A 20 20.82 6.49 1.82
N GLY A 21 21.97 6.49 1.14
CA GLY A 21 22.75 5.28 0.90
C GLY A 21 21.94 4.19 0.21
N ASP A 22 21.98 2.99 0.78
CA ASP A 22 21.20 1.85 0.30
C ASP A 22 19.90 1.61 1.13
N TRP A 23 19.56 2.54 2.05
CA TRP A 23 18.34 2.47 2.84
C TRP A 23 17.12 2.78 1.99
N THR A 24 16.06 2.03 2.20
CA THR A 24 14.78 2.18 1.48
C THR A 24 13.83 3.10 2.25
N VAL A 25 13.16 4.00 1.54
CA VAL A 25 12.10 4.84 2.12
C VAL A 25 10.80 4.03 2.24
N GLU A 26 10.31 3.88 3.46
CA GLU A 26 9.03 3.25 3.74
C GLU A 26 7.97 4.31 4.06
N GLN A 27 6.90 4.34 3.29
CA GLN A 27 5.91 5.42 3.33
C GLN A 27 4.45 4.95 3.38
N GLN A 28 4.22 3.62 3.46
CA GLN A 28 2.86 3.07 3.46
C GLN A 28 2.09 3.38 4.76
N PHE A 29 2.79 3.66 5.85
CA PHE A 29 2.21 3.73 7.19
C PHE A 29 2.21 5.14 7.78
N VAL A 30 2.36 6.16 6.96
CA VAL A 30 2.38 7.58 7.38
C VAL A 30 1.13 7.97 8.19
N LEU A 31 -0.04 7.46 7.81
CA LEU A 31 -1.29 7.75 8.52
C LEU A 31 -1.33 7.11 9.92
N GLN A 32 -0.72 5.93 10.09
CA GLN A 32 -0.69 5.19 11.36
C GLN A 32 0.41 5.68 12.29
N MET A 33 1.59 6.02 11.77
CA MET A 33 2.75 6.36 12.59
C MET A 33 3.20 7.84 12.53
N GLY A 34 2.63 8.61 11.63
CA GLY A 34 2.82 10.06 11.53
C GLY A 34 3.93 10.52 10.60
N SER A 35 4.77 9.63 10.10
CA SER A 35 5.87 9.92 9.16
C SER A 35 6.23 8.70 8.33
N SER A 36 6.98 8.91 7.24
CA SER A 36 7.76 7.89 6.57
C SER A 36 9.06 7.61 7.35
N TYR A 37 9.69 6.48 7.12
CA TYR A 37 10.93 6.10 7.78
C TYR A 37 11.91 5.41 6.84
N LEU A 38 13.14 5.22 7.26
CA LEU A 38 14.14 4.42 6.53
C LEU A 38 14.13 2.97 7.02
N LEU A 39 14.21 2.05 6.05
CA LEU A 39 14.20 0.61 6.22
C LEU A 39 15.48 0.00 5.63
N ALA A 40 16.23 -0.76 6.44
CA ALA A 40 17.42 -1.49 5.99
C ALA A 40 17.01 -2.80 5.31
N HIS A 41 16.51 -2.70 4.07
CA HIS A 41 15.94 -3.82 3.30
C HIS A 41 17.01 -4.55 2.46
N GLY A 42 18.01 -5.10 3.15
CA GLY A 42 19.16 -5.81 2.53
C GLY A 42 18.93 -7.30 2.29
N ILE A 43 17.75 -7.82 2.61
CA ILE A 43 17.33 -9.20 2.34
C ILE A 43 18.35 -10.21 2.91
N GLY A 44 18.74 -10.00 4.19
CA GLY A 44 19.71 -10.86 4.89
C GLY A 44 21.20 -10.55 4.63
N THR A 45 21.49 -9.49 3.87
CA THR A 45 22.84 -8.97 3.67
C THR A 45 22.89 -7.53 4.17
N PRO A 46 23.83 -7.17 5.05
CA PRO A 46 23.99 -5.79 5.51
C PRO A 46 24.15 -4.83 4.33
N LEU A 47 23.56 -3.63 4.45
CA LEU A 47 23.66 -2.59 3.43
C LEU A 47 25.11 -2.09 3.31
N GLU A 48 25.58 -1.87 2.08
CA GLU A 48 26.96 -1.41 1.85
C GLU A 48 27.15 0.08 2.14
N LYS A 49 26.11 0.90 1.89
CA LYS A 49 26.18 2.36 2.00
C LYS A 49 25.26 2.87 3.09
N ASP A 50 25.87 3.54 4.05
CA ASP A 50 25.15 4.21 5.13
C ASP A 50 24.28 5.36 4.62
N ALA A 51 23.16 5.58 5.30
CA ALA A 51 22.45 6.83 5.18
C ALA A 51 23.13 7.90 6.04
N THR A 52 23.40 9.08 5.45
CA THR A 52 24.20 10.14 6.12
C THR A 52 23.57 11.51 5.98
N THR A 53 23.77 12.36 7.01
CA THR A 53 23.35 13.75 6.98
C THR A 53 24.27 14.63 7.84
N THR A 54 24.18 15.95 7.61
CA THR A 54 24.81 16.97 8.45
C THR A 54 23.75 17.69 9.26
N ILE A 55 23.94 17.79 10.57
CA ILE A 55 23.09 18.54 11.49
C ILE A 55 23.83 19.76 12.04
N GLU A 56 23.08 20.77 12.48
CA GLU A 56 23.63 21.97 13.12
C GLU A 56 23.33 21.96 14.62
N ILE A 57 24.37 21.84 15.45
CA ILE A 57 24.25 21.90 16.91
C ILE A 57 24.18 23.37 17.34
N PRO A 58 23.13 23.82 18.04
CA PRO A 58 22.90 25.25 18.32
C PRO A 58 23.85 25.87 19.36
N GLN A 59 24.37 25.06 20.29
CA GLN A 59 25.29 25.51 21.36
C GLN A 59 26.12 24.35 21.89
N ASP A 60 27.27 24.67 22.51
CA ASP A 60 28.13 23.68 23.18
C ASP A 60 27.37 22.93 24.30
N GLY A 61 27.65 21.65 24.47
CA GLY A 61 27.11 20.89 25.61
C GLY A 61 27.08 19.39 25.45
N ASN A 62 26.51 18.74 26.46
CA ASN A 62 26.29 17.30 26.46
C ASN A 62 24.88 17.02 25.94
N TYR A 63 24.79 16.30 24.84
CA TYR A 63 23.54 15.94 24.17
C TYR A 63 23.25 14.45 24.31
N ALA A 64 22.11 14.08 24.87
CA ALA A 64 21.63 12.72 24.89
C ALA A 64 21.03 12.38 23.52
N LEU A 65 21.39 11.20 22.98
CA LEU A 65 20.87 10.66 21.73
C LEU A 65 19.60 9.85 22.02
N TYR A 66 18.55 10.09 21.23
CA TYR A 66 17.35 9.25 21.15
C TYR A 66 17.04 8.95 19.69
N VAL A 67 16.73 7.68 19.40
CA VAL A 67 16.40 7.18 18.06
C VAL A 67 15.00 6.59 18.09
N ARG A 68 14.10 7.10 17.25
CA ARG A 68 12.76 6.52 17.09
C ARG A 68 12.85 5.33 16.16
N THR A 69 12.62 4.16 16.73
CA THR A 69 12.79 2.85 16.06
C THR A 69 11.75 1.85 16.53
N LYS A 70 11.82 0.62 16.03
CA LYS A 70 10.92 -0.48 16.35
C LYS A 70 11.66 -1.80 16.29
N ASN A 71 11.45 -2.65 17.27
CA ASN A 71 11.81 -4.07 17.17
C ASN A 71 10.69 -4.79 16.43
N TRP A 72 10.83 -4.94 15.12
CA TRP A 72 9.74 -5.36 14.25
C TRP A 72 9.32 -6.83 14.44
N THR A 73 10.20 -7.71 14.98
CA THR A 73 9.87 -9.11 15.26
C THR A 73 9.32 -9.36 16.66
N ALA A 74 9.30 -8.35 17.52
CA ALA A 74 8.93 -8.50 18.95
C ALA A 74 7.49 -8.91 19.20
N PHE A 75 6.61 -8.83 18.21
CA PHE A 75 5.25 -9.37 18.31
C PHE A 75 5.26 -10.91 18.36
N TRP A 76 6.11 -11.55 17.58
CA TRP A 76 6.14 -13.01 17.41
C TRP A 76 7.27 -13.69 18.16
N SER A 77 8.36 -12.98 18.39
CA SER A 77 9.58 -13.53 18.98
C SER A 77 10.02 -12.80 20.24
N ASP A 78 10.43 -13.59 21.24
CA ASP A 78 11.12 -13.11 22.44
C ASP A 78 12.65 -13.20 22.31
N GLY A 79 13.14 -13.81 21.24
CA GLY A 79 14.55 -14.02 20.95
C GLY A 79 15.29 -12.76 20.48
N LYS A 80 16.40 -12.98 19.81
CA LYS A 80 17.17 -11.90 19.17
C LYS A 80 16.35 -11.30 18.03
N THR A 81 16.48 -9.98 17.85
CA THR A 81 15.88 -9.30 16.70
C THR A 81 16.84 -9.31 15.51
N PRO A 82 16.36 -9.48 14.28
CA PRO A 82 17.21 -9.39 13.09
C PRO A 82 17.38 -7.94 12.58
N GLY A 83 16.54 -7.01 13.01
CA GLY A 83 16.54 -5.61 12.51
C GLY A 83 17.44 -4.69 13.32
N ILE A 84 18.76 -4.97 13.36
CA ILE A 84 19.74 -4.24 14.18
C ILE A 84 20.55 -3.26 13.34
N PHE A 85 20.71 -2.03 13.84
CA PHE A 85 21.56 -1.00 13.24
C PHE A 85 22.25 -0.14 14.30
N GLN A 86 23.25 0.64 13.88
CA GLN A 86 23.94 1.62 14.71
C GLN A 86 23.72 3.03 14.19
N VAL A 87 23.83 4.01 15.09
CA VAL A 87 23.93 5.44 14.73
C VAL A 87 25.37 5.87 14.97
N LEU A 88 25.96 6.55 13.98
CA LEU A 88 27.27 7.14 14.09
C LEU A 88 27.12 8.65 14.28
N VAL A 89 27.86 9.21 15.23
CA VAL A 89 28.00 10.65 15.45
C VAL A 89 29.44 11.04 15.18
N ASP A 90 29.67 11.92 14.19
CA ASP A 90 31.02 12.30 13.73
C ASP A 90 31.93 11.10 13.37
N GLY A 91 31.32 10.04 12.81
CA GLY A 91 32.00 8.81 12.41
C GLY A 91 32.25 7.80 13.52
N GLU A 92 31.89 8.12 14.77
CA GLU A 92 31.99 7.20 15.91
C GLU A 92 30.64 6.51 16.14
N ALA A 93 30.62 5.17 16.11
CA ALA A 93 29.43 4.38 16.36
C ALA A 93 28.98 4.48 17.83
N ASP A 94 27.67 4.70 18.04
CA ASP A 94 27.07 4.59 19.37
C ASP A 94 27.26 3.16 19.91
N LYS A 95 27.39 3.05 21.23
CA LYS A 95 27.52 1.74 21.90
C LYS A 95 26.21 0.94 21.89
N ALA A 96 25.08 1.63 21.75
CA ALA A 96 23.77 1.00 21.66
C ALA A 96 23.53 0.45 20.24
N GLU A 97 22.99 -0.75 20.17
CA GLU A 97 22.40 -1.30 18.97
C GLU A 97 20.91 -0.95 18.96
N PHE A 98 20.47 -0.28 17.92
CA PHE A 98 19.09 0.20 17.81
C PHE A 98 18.19 -0.83 17.13
N GLY A 99 16.86 -0.74 17.37
CA GLY A 99 15.88 -1.71 16.90
C GLY A 99 15.76 -2.95 17.79
N THR A 100 16.40 -2.97 18.96
CA THR A 100 16.52 -4.14 19.83
C THR A 100 15.62 -4.10 21.06
N GLY A 101 15.13 -2.92 21.44
CA GLY A 101 14.35 -2.73 22.66
C GLY A 101 12.93 -3.29 22.57
N LYS A 102 12.32 -3.42 23.73
CA LYS A 102 10.91 -3.83 23.87
C LYS A 102 10.22 -2.88 24.84
N VAL A 103 9.06 -2.38 24.45
CA VAL A 103 8.22 -1.50 25.29
C VAL A 103 7.05 -2.32 25.83
N GLY A 104 6.73 -2.17 27.12
CA GLY A 104 5.62 -2.88 27.73
C GLY A 104 5.79 -4.39 27.88
N SER A 105 4.71 -5.10 28.19
CA SER A 105 4.70 -6.52 28.53
C SER A 105 3.93 -7.41 27.55
N THR A 106 2.95 -6.84 26.83
CA THR A 106 2.17 -7.58 25.84
C THR A 106 2.87 -7.62 24.47
N ARG A 107 2.53 -8.62 23.66
CA ARG A 107 3.05 -8.73 22.28
C ARG A 107 2.85 -7.44 21.48
N ARG A 108 1.65 -6.83 21.59
CA ARG A 108 1.29 -5.59 20.87
C ARG A 108 2.12 -4.40 21.35
N GLU A 109 2.30 -4.23 22.65
CA GLU A 109 3.15 -3.15 23.21
C GLU A 109 4.60 -3.29 22.78
N ARG A 110 5.16 -4.50 22.84
CA ARG A 110 6.56 -4.76 22.48
C ARG A 110 6.89 -4.46 21.02
N ALA A 111 5.91 -4.49 20.12
CA ALA A 111 6.06 -4.23 18.69
C ALA A 111 5.66 -2.79 18.30
N GLN A 112 5.53 -1.86 19.25
CA GLN A 112 5.26 -0.46 18.95
C GLN A 112 6.53 0.32 18.62
N TRP A 113 6.37 1.45 17.96
CA TRP A 113 7.41 2.45 17.78
C TRP A 113 7.73 3.11 19.13
N TYR A 114 9.01 3.34 19.42
CA TYR A 114 9.46 3.92 20.67
C TYR A 114 10.77 4.69 20.47
N TRP A 115 11.13 5.53 21.44
CA TRP A 115 12.40 6.23 21.48
C TRP A 115 13.44 5.40 22.26
N GLN A 116 14.38 4.80 21.54
CA GLN A 116 15.50 4.10 22.14
C GLN A 116 16.60 5.08 22.49
N LYS A 117 17.01 5.13 23.76
CA LYS A 117 18.10 5.98 24.22
C LYS A 117 19.45 5.38 23.81
N GLY A 118 20.30 6.23 23.21
CA GLY A 118 21.72 5.94 22.95
C GLY A 118 22.64 6.62 23.95
N GLY A 119 23.86 6.91 23.52
CA GLY A 119 24.89 7.60 24.31
C GLY A 119 24.61 9.08 24.57
N THR A 120 25.57 9.69 25.27
CA THR A 120 25.62 11.16 25.46
C THR A 120 26.94 11.68 24.88
N TYR A 121 26.83 12.71 24.05
CA TYR A 121 27.93 13.27 23.26
C TYR A 121 28.23 14.70 23.71
N ASN A 122 29.52 15.00 23.95
CA ASN A 122 29.95 16.38 24.17
C ASN A 122 30.18 17.05 22.82
N LEU A 123 29.18 17.79 22.34
CA LEU A 123 29.18 18.42 21.02
C LEU A 123 29.45 19.91 21.12
N LYS A 124 30.20 20.46 20.17
CA LYS A 124 30.41 21.88 19.99
C LYS A 124 29.32 22.48 19.13
N LYS A 125 29.07 23.78 19.29
CA LYS A 125 28.21 24.51 18.36
C LYS A 125 28.75 24.38 16.93
N GLY A 126 27.87 24.07 15.97
CA GLY A 126 28.23 23.97 14.55
C GLY A 126 27.84 22.65 13.94
N LYS A 127 28.47 22.32 12.82
CA LYS A 127 28.12 21.17 12.00
C LYS A 127 28.69 19.87 12.56
N HIS A 128 27.83 18.86 12.63
CA HIS A 128 28.17 17.49 13.01
C HIS A 128 27.52 16.52 12.02
N THR A 129 28.09 15.32 11.89
CA THR A 129 27.56 14.30 10.97
C THR A 129 26.80 13.23 11.75
N LEU A 130 25.71 12.75 11.15
CA LEU A 130 25.00 11.55 11.58
C LEU A 130 25.03 10.52 10.45
N ALA A 131 25.17 9.24 10.82
CA ALA A 131 25.01 8.12 9.88
C ALA A 131 24.17 7.00 10.49
N LEU A 132 23.45 6.27 9.65
CA LEU A 132 22.77 5.01 9.99
C LEU A 132 23.55 3.90 9.33
N HIS A 133 24.10 2.97 10.13
CA HIS A 133 24.87 1.82 9.71
C HIS A 133 24.10 0.53 10.00
N ASP A 134 23.72 -0.18 8.96
CA ASP A 134 22.99 -1.44 9.08
C ASP A 134 23.93 -2.60 9.43
N LEU A 135 23.47 -3.52 10.28
CA LEU A 135 24.28 -4.65 10.74
C LEU A 135 23.82 -6.01 10.16
N MET A 136 22.59 -6.11 9.68
CA MET A 136 21.98 -7.40 9.35
C MET A 136 21.28 -7.46 7.99
N GLY A 137 20.86 -6.35 7.41
CA GLY A 137 20.06 -6.31 6.19
C GLY A 137 18.66 -6.91 6.34
N LEU A 138 18.16 -6.99 7.56
CA LEU A 138 16.87 -7.60 7.87
C LEU A 138 15.93 -6.59 8.54
N ASP A 139 15.67 -5.50 7.81
CA ASP A 139 14.62 -4.52 8.06
C ASP A 139 14.75 -3.75 9.38
N GLY A 140 15.97 -3.44 9.82
CA GLY A 140 16.21 -2.39 10.79
C GLY A 140 15.59 -1.09 10.32
N ARG A 141 14.97 -0.31 11.23
CA ARG A 141 14.21 0.87 10.82
C ARG A 141 14.41 2.07 11.73
N CYS A 142 14.62 3.22 11.11
CA CYS A 142 14.79 4.50 11.77
C CYS A 142 13.81 5.53 11.21
N ASP A 143 13.03 6.14 12.11
CA ASP A 143 12.13 7.23 11.75
C ASP A 143 12.77 8.60 12.00
N ALA A 144 13.23 8.83 13.24
CA ALA A 144 13.76 10.12 13.65
C ALA A 144 14.90 9.96 14.67
N ILE A 145 15.75 10.99 14.70
CA ILE A 145 16.83 11.11 15.67
C ILE A 145 16.67 12.44 16.40
N ILE A 146 16.86 12.41 17.73
CA ILE A 146 16.94 13.59 18.58
C ILE A 146 18.28 13.59 19.32
N LEU A 147 18.94 14.74 19.28
CA LEU A 147 20.04 15.10 20.17
C LEU A 147 19.57 16.23 21.07
N THR A 148 19.54 16.02 22.37
CA THR A 148 18.98 17.00 23.32
C THR A 148 19.79 17.15 24.60
N LYS A 149 19.82 18.38 25.13
CA LYS A 149 20.35 18.70 26.48
C LYS A 149 19.24 18.66 27.54
N ALA A 150 17.97 18.50 27.12
CA ALA A 150 16.86 18.40 28.06
C ALA A 150 16.94 17.09 28.87
N ASP A 151 16.71 17.19 30.16
CA ASP A 151 16.70 16.01 31.07
C ASP A 151 15.29 15.36 31.07
N ILE A 152 14.77 15.10 29.87
CA ILE A 152 13.50 14.41 29.63
C ILE A 152 13.64 13.49 28.43
N ALA A 153 12.96 12.35 28.49
CA ALA A 153 12.83 11.46 27.32
C ALA A 153 11.64 11.92 26.44
N PRO A 154 11.76 11.78 25.10
CA PRO A 154 10.60 11.99 24.23
C PRO A 154 9.50 10.94 24.52
N GLY A 155 8.23 11.35 24.40
CA GLY A 155 7.09 10.44 24.54
C GLY A 155 6.92 9.52 23.33
N ASP A 156 6.53 8.27 23.57
CA ASP A 156 6.45 7.22 22.53
C ASP A 156 5.13 7.26 21.74
N SER A 157 4.06 7.88 22.28
CA SER A 157 2.77 7.94 21.59
C SER A 157 2.86 8.74 20.30
N ILE A 158 1.99 8.41 19.33
CA ILE A 158 1.95 9.12 18.06
C ILE A 158 1.52 10.57 18.21
N GLU A 159 0.66 10.86 19.17
CA GLU A 159 0.17 12.20 19.48
C GLU A 159 1.32 13.08 20.01
N GLU A 160 2.11 12.57 20.97
CA GLU A 160 3.28 13.26 21.49
C GLU A 160 4.35 13.45 20.41
N TYR A 161 4.57 12.44 19.58
CA TYR A 161 5.50 12.53 18.45
C TYR A 161 5.10 13.62 17.44
N LYS A 162 3.81 13.67 17.06
CA LYS A 162 3.31 14.69 16.12
C LYS A 162 3.48 16.12 16.69
N VAL A 163 3.19 16.31 17.97
CA VAL A 163 3.38 17.61 18.66
C VAL A 163 4.84 18.00 18.69
N LEU A 164 5.72 17.08 19.06
CA LEU A 164 7.17 17.30 19.12
C LEU A 164 7.74 17.65 17.73
N ARG A 165 7.35 16.87 16.70
CA ARG A 165 7.79 17.12 15.32
C ARG A 165 7.33 18.50 14.83
N GLN A 166 6.09 18.85 15.05
CA GLN A 166 5.56 20.16 14.64
C GLN A 166 6.28 21.33 15.32
N ALA A 167 6.69 21.16 16.58
CA ALA A 167 7.41 22.18 17.33
C ALA A 167 8.86 22.38 16.84
N LEU A 168 9.55 21.29 16.49
CA LEU A 168 10.97 21.30 16.12
C LEU A 168 11.21 21.35 14.61
N LEU A 169 10.28 20.83 13.80
CA LEU A 169 10.38 20.73 12.35
C LEU A 169 9.10 21.24 11.67
N PRO A 170 8.85 22.55 11.64
CA PRO A 170 7.65 23.09 11.01
C PRO A 170 7.64 22.79 9.51
N GLU A 171 6.46 22.41 9.00
CA GLU A 171 6.22 22.00 7.61
C GLU A 171 5.32 23.02 6.91
N PRO A 172 5.90 23.95 6.12
CA PRO A 172 5.08 24.89 5.35
C PRO A 172 4.25 24.16 4.30
N VAL A 173 3.02 24.63 4.06
CA VAL A 173 2.10 24.07 3.08
C VAL A 173 2.16 24.91 1.81
N GLU A 174 2.52 24.29 0.68
CA GLU A 174 2.51 24.92 -0.63
C GLU A 174 1.15 24.69 -1.32
N ASP A 175 0.46 25.74 -1.71
CA ASP A 175 -0.80 25.65 -2.46
C ASP A 175 -0.51 25.37 -3.95
N LYS A 176 -0.96 24.22 -4.46
CA LYS A 176 -0.82 23.80 -5.86
C LYS A 176 -1.98 24.29 -6.76
N GLY A 177 -2.94 25.01 -6.18
CA GLY A 177 -4.06 25.61 -6.91
C GLY A 177 -5.28 24.71 -7.05
N ILE A 178 -6.11 25.05 -8.04
CA ILE A 178 -7.43 24.43 -8.24
C ILE A 178 -7.40 23.55 -9.49
N PHE A 179 -7.98 22.36 -9.36
CA PHE A 179 -8.13 21.37 -10.43
C PHE A 179 -9.62 21.06 -10.67
N ASP A 180 -9.92 20.57 -11.85
CA ASP A 180 -11.27 20.08 -12.16
C ASP A 180 -11.52 18.75 -11.43
N PHE A 181 -10.51 17.88 -11.41
CA PHE A 181 -10.61 16.56 -10.81
C PHE A 181 -9.34 16.22 -10.02
N VAL A 182 -9.50 15.85 -8.75
CA VAL A 182 -8.42 15.44 -7.85
C VAL A 182 -8.56 13.95 -7.53
N ILE A 183 -7.55 13.17 -7.86
CA ILE A 183 -7.51 11.72 -7.68
C ILE A 183 -6.46 11.36 -6.64
N VAL A 184 -6.85 10.63 -5.61
CA VAL A 184 -5.96 10.11 -4.57
C VAL A 184 -5.76 8.62 -4.78
N GLY A 185 -4.50 8.23 -5.06
CA GLY A 185 -4.09 6.87 -5.41
C GLY A 185 -3.89 6.68 -6.91
N ALA A 186 -2.69 6.27 -7.32
CA ALA A 186 -2.32 5.98 -8.71
C ALA A 186 -2.07 4.47 -8.92
N GLY A 187 -2.91 3.62 -8.32
CA GLY A 187 -3.11 2.25 -8.77
C GLY A 187 -3.77 2.22 -10.15
N MET A 188 -4.05 1.04 -10.70
CA MET A 188 -4.61 0.93 -12.05
C MET A 188 -5.92 1.71 -12.23
N SER A 189 -6.77 1.79 -11.19
CA SER A 189 -8.01 2.59 -11.21
C SER A 189 -7.73 4.10 -11.31
N GLY A 190 -6.83 4.62 -10.46
CA GLY A 190 -6.50 6.06 -10.47
C GLY A 190 -5.79 6.49 -11.74
N LEU A 191 -4.91 5.65 -12.30
CA LEU A 191 -4.26 5.91 -13.58
C LEU A 191 -5.28 6.03 -14.71
N CYS A 192 -6.21 5.07 -14.82
CA CYS A 192 -7.24 5.11 -15.86
C CYS A 192 -8.21 6.27 -15.68
N ALA A 193 -8.55 6.63 -14.42
CA ALA A 193 -9.38 7.79 -14.14
C ALA A 193 -8.70 9.10 -14.57
N ALA A 194 -7.41 9.25 -14.27
CA ALA A 194 -6.65 10.44 -14.63
C ALA A 194 -6.51 10.59 -16.16
N ILE A 195 -6.13 9.52 -16.85
CA ILE A 195 -5.97 9.51 -18.31
C ILE A 195 -7.32 9.81 -18.99
N ALA A 196 -8.40 9.15 -18.56
CA ALA A 196 -9.72 9.36 -19.15
C ALA A 196 -10.19 10.81 -18.97
N ALA A 197 -10.13 11.36 -17.76
CA ALA A 197 -10.54 12.73 -17.51
C ALA A 197 -9.68 13.75 -18.28
N ALA A 198 -8.37 13.57 -18.32
CA ALA A 198 -7.44 14.47 -19.01
C ALA A 198 -7.66 14.51 -20.52
N ARG A 199 -7.92 13.35 -21.16
CA ARG A 199 -8.15 13.23 -22.59
C ARG A 199 -9.47 13.88 -23.04
N PHE A 200 -10.42 14.02 -22.12
CA PHE A 200 -11.67 14.75 -22.36
C PHE A 200 -11.62 16.21 -21.87
N GLY A 201 -10.43 16.71 -21.51
CA GLY A 201 -10.15 18.13 -21.30
C GLY A 201 -10.17 18.61 -19.85
N SER A 202 -10.40 17.74 -18.86
CA SER A 202 -10.34 18.12 -17.46
C SER A 202 -8.90 18.33 -16.99
N LYS A 203 -8.68 19.35 -16.16
CA LYS A 203 -7.40 19.57 -15.44
C LYS A 203 -7.36 18.66 -14.22
N VAL A 204 -6.44 17.71 -14.21
CA VAL A 204 -6.36 16.62 -13.22
C VAL A 204 -5.15 16.78 -12.29
N ALA A 205 -5.38 16.62 -10.98
CA ALA A 205 -4.32 16.34 -10.03
C ALA A 205 -4.35 14.85 -9.66
N LEU A 206 -3.25 14.14 -9.88
CA LEU A 206 -3.08 12.74 -9.49
C LEU A 206 -2.05 12.67 -8.36
N ILE A 207 -2.48 12.26 -7.16
CA ILE A 207 -1.67 12.19 -5.95
C ILE A 207 -1.41 10.72 -5.62
N GLN A 208 -0.14 10.35 -5.51
CA GLN A 208 0.30 8.99 -5.21
C GLN A 208 1.26 8.99 -4.02
N ASP A 209 1.00 8.13 -3.07
CA ASP A 209 1.79 7.96 -1.85
C ASP A 209 3.21 7.42 -2.12
N ARG A 210 3.43 6.64 -3.18
CA ARG A 210 4.73 6.10 -3.57
C ARG A 210 5.27 6.75 -4.85
N TYR A 211 6.55 6.53 -5.12
CA TYR A 211 7.20 7.04 -6.35
C TYR A 211 6.91 6.16 -7.58
N ILE A 212 6.48 4.91 -7.37
CA ILE A 212 6.12 3.96 -8.44
C ILE A 212 4.61 3.95 -8.65
N LEU A 213 4.19 3.98 -9.91
CA LEU A 213 2.79 3.94 -10.32
C LEU A 213 2.31 2.50 -10.57
N GLY A 214 0.98 2.26 -10.44
CA GLY A 214 0.37 0.98 -10.78
C GLY A 214 -0.17 0.18 -9.60
N GLY A 215 0.16 0.58 -8.37
CA GLY A 215 -0.30 -0.12 -7.16
C GLY A 215 0.17 -1.57 -7.12
N ASN A 216 -0.73 -2.54 -7.00
CA ASN A 216 -0.35 -3.95 -6.97
C ASN A 216 0.31 -4.42 -8.28
N ASN A 217 0.01 -3.80 -9.43
CA ASN A 217 0.71 -4.07 -10.69
C ASN A 217 1.90 -3.13 -10.86
N SER A 218 2.89 -3.28 -10.01
CA SER A 218 4.15 -2.54 -10.03
C SER A 218 5.31 -3.45 -9.67
N SER A 219 6.54 -3.00 -9.89
CA SER A 219 7.76 -3.71 -9.45
C SER A 219 7.88 -3.83 -7.93
N GLU A 220 7.14 -3.02 -7.16
CA GLU A 220 7.14 -3.04 -5.69
C GLU A 220 6.29 -4.18 -5.12
N VAL A 221 5.16 -4.54 -5.78
CA VAL A 221 4.21 -5.56 -5.27
C VAL A 221 4.17 -6.81 -6.14
N ARG A 222 4.35 -6.66 -7.45
CA ARG A 222 4.54 -7.73 -8.44
C ARG A 222 3.34 -8.66 -8.62
N VAL A 223 2.13 -8.09 -8.77
CA VAL A 223 0.90 -8.84 -9.05
C VAL A 223 0.46 -8.66 -10.50
N GLY A 224 0.10 -9.75 -11.17
CA GLY A 224 -0.42 -9.74 -12.54
C GLY A 224 -1.83 -9.14 -12.64
N LEU A 225 -2.17 -8.59 -13.81
CA LEU A 225 -3.49 -8.01 -14.08
C LEU A 225 -4.53 -9.13 -14.31
N GLY A 226 -5.48 -9.32 -13.39
CA GLY A 226 -6.61 -10.24 -13.55
C GLY A 226 -7.85 -9.58 -14.20
N GLY A 227 -8.76 -10.38 -14.75
CA GLY A 227 -10.00 -9.97 -15.39
C GLY A 227 -9.88 -9.81 -16.91
N GLN A 228 -10.98 -9.38 -17.57
CA GLN A 228 -11.02 -9.11 -19.01
C GLN A 228 -11.42 -7.64 -19.25
N ILE A 229 -11.07 -7.11 -20.41
CA ILE A 229 -11.43 -5.77 -20.86
C ILE A 229 -12.26 -5.85 -22.15
N ASN A 230 -12.76 -4.73 -22.61
CA ASN A 230 -13.48 -4.60 -23.89
C ASN A 230 -14.75 -5.46 -23.95
N MET A 231 -15.46 -5.55 -22.83
CA MET A 231 -16.68 -6.34 -22.70
C MET A 231 -17.95 -5.50 -22.94
N ALA A 232 -19.03 -6.18 -23.41
CA ALA A 232 -20.35 -5.56 -23.45
C ALA A 232 -20.79 -5.12 -22.03
N PRO A 233 -21.56 -4.04 -21.84
CA PRO A 233 -22.22 -3.25 -22.87
C PRO A 233 -21.35 -2.17 -23.54
N TYR A 234 -20.14 -1.89 -23.02
CA TYR A 234 -19.27 -0.83 -23.56
C TYR A 234 -17.88 -1.38 -23.93
N PRO A 235 -17.74 -2.05 -25.10
CA PRO A 235 -16.48 -2.66 -25.51
C PRO A 235 -15.31 -1.68 -25.72
N SER A 236 -15.60 -0.38 -25.74
CA SER A 236 -14.59 0.68 -25.85
C SER A 236 -13.83 0.92 -24.53
N LEU A 237 -14.34 0.43 -23.39
CA LEU A 237 -13.67 0.55 -22.11
C LEU A 237 -12.53 -0.48 -21.99
N GLY A 238 -11.41 -0.04 -21.43
CA GLY A 238 -10.25 -0.87 -21.15
C GLY A 238 -9.07 -0.71 -22.10
N TYR A 239 -9.19 0.01 -23.22
CA TYR A 239 -8.07 0.24 -24.15
C TYR A 239 -6.89 0.99 -23.50
N ILE A 240 -7.11 1.81 -22.46
CA ILE A 240 -6.05 2.44 -21.69
C ILE A 240 -5.06 1.39 -21.13
N LEU A 241 -5.54 0.21 -20.77
CA LEU A 241 -4.70 -0.86 -20.26
C LEU A 241 -3.71 -1.42 -21.28
N ASN A 242 -3.98 -1.30 -22.58
CA ASN A 242 -3.02 -1.66 -23.62
C ASN A 242 -1.84 -0.68 -23.66
N GLU A 243 -2.05 0.56 -23.23
CA GLU A 243 -1.03 1.60 -23.22
C GLU A 243 -0.12 1.50 -21.96
N ILE A 244 -0.72 1.20 -20.80
CA ILE A 244 -0.03 1.25 -19.50
C ILE A 244 0.30 -0.13 -18.91
N GLY A 245 -0.36 -1.18 -19.34
CA GLY A 245 -0.16 -2.53 -18.80
C GLY A 245 1.14 -3.19 -19.29
N PRO A 246 1.70 -4.13 -18.52
CA PRO A 246 2.85 -4.90 -18.94
C PRO A 246 2.50 -5.87 -20.08
N ASP A 247 3.49 -6.26 -20.88
CA ASP A 247 3.29 -7.17 -22.01
C ASP A 247 3.06 -8.62 -21.58
N ARG A 248 3.40 -8.97 -20.34
CA ARG A 248 3.32 -10.32 -19.80
C ARG A 248 2.56 -10.34 -18.49
N ILE A 249 1.98 -11.50 -18.17
CA ILE A 249 1.31 -11.78 -16.89
C ILE A 249 2.27 -12.53 -15.95
N GLY A 250 1.99 -12.49 -14.66
CA GLY A 250 2.63 -13.31 -13.64
C GLY A 250 2.75 -12.57 -12.31
N ASN A 251 2.70 -13.35 -11.22
CA ASN A 251 2.94 -12.88 -9.87
C ASN A 251 4.39 -13.19 -9.49
N ALA A 252 4.97 -12.40 -8.58
CA ALA A 252 6.32 -12.56 -8.05
C ALA A 252 7.38 -12.81 -9.15
N ARG A 253 7.36 -12.01 -10.22
CA ARG A 253 8.34 -12.06 -11.31
C ARG A 253 9.43 -11.01 -11.11
N GLY A 254 10.47 -11.01 -11.95
CA GLY A 254 11.49 -9.94 -11.95
C GLY A 254 10.89 -8.56 -12.17
N ALA A 255 11.47 -7.52 -11.59
CA ALA A 255 10.95 -6.13 -11.61
C ALA A 255 10.63 -5.62 -13.02
N HIS A 256 11.49 -5.92 -14.00
CA HIS A 256 11.35 -5.50 -15.41
C HIS A 256 10.04 -5.99 -16.05
N HIS A 257 9.46 -7.08 -15.55
CA HIS A 257 8.24 -7.68 -16.06
C HIS A 257 7.04 -6.73 -15.95
N TYR A 258 7.02 -5.87 -14.92
CA TYR A 258 5.89 -4.96 -14.62
C TYR A 258 5.95 -3.65 -15.41
N GLN A 259 7.05 -3.37 -16.09
CA GLN A 259 7.22 -2.24 -17.02
C GLN A 259 6.65 -0.92 -16.46
N ASP A 260 7.05 -0.56 -15.24
CA ASP A 260 6.56 0.64 -14.52
C ASP A 260 6.73 1.92 -15.35
N TRP A 261 7.77 1.96 -16.19
CA TRP A 261 8.05 3.06 -17.10
C TRP A 261 6.89 3.36 -18.06
N LYS A 262 6.14 2.35 -18.54
CA LYS A 262 4.98 2.58 -19.43
C LYS A 262 3.92 3.44 -18.77
N LYS A 263 3.61 3.16 -17.50
CA LYS A 263 2.64 3.91 -16.72
C LYS A 263 3.08 5.37 -16.56
N MET A 264 4.36 5.56 -16.20
CA MET A 264 4.94 6.88 -16.02
C MET A 264 4.97 7.67 -17.33
N ASP A 265 5.43 7.07 -18.43
CA ASP A 265 5.52 7.73 -19.74
C ASP A 265 4.17 8.21 -20.24
N VAL A 266 3.11 7.38 -20.12
CA VAL A 266 1.76 7.76 -20.53
C VAL A 266 1.24 8.92 -19.68
N ILE A 267 1.40 8.87 -18.37
CA ILE A 267 0.95 9.95 -17.47
C ILE A 267 1.69 11.26 -17.76
N LEU A 268 3.01 11.22 -17.95
CA LEU A 268 3.80 12.41 -18.24
C LEU A 268 3.52 13.00 -19.63
N ALA A 269 3.03 12.19 -20.57
CA ALA A 269 2.61 12.66 -21.89
C ALA A 269 1.27 13.41 -21.88
N GLU A 270 0.43 13.19 -20.85
CA GLU A 270 -0.89 13.83 -20.72
C GLU A 270 -0.74 15.24 -20.11
N LYS A 271 -0.80 16.27 -20.95
CA LYS A 271 -0.57 17.68 -20.54
C LYS A 271 -1.54 18.21 -19.48
N ASN A 272 -2.72 17.60 -19.37
CA ASN A 272 -3.74 17.99 -18.40
C ASN A 272 -3.60 17.29 -17.04
N ILE A 273 -2.60 16.43 -16.87
CA ILE A 273 -2.33 15.77 -15.58
C ILE A 273 -1.14 16.45 -14.88
N SER A 274 -1.37 16.88 -13.64
CA SER A 274 -0.32 17.21 -12.70
C SER A 274 -0.11 16.03 -11.75
N LEU A 275 1.04 15.38 -11.84
CA LEU A 275 1.39 14.21 -11.04
C LEU A 275 2.17 14.62 -9.78
N PHE A 276 1.74 14.13 -8.62
CA PHE A 276 2.39 14.30 -7.32
C PHE A 276 2.70 12.92 -6.74
N THR A 277 3.92 12.41 -6.98
CA THR A 277 4.40 11.13 -6.44
C THR A 277 5.11 11.31 -5.11
N GLY A 278 5.04 10.31 -4.23
CA GLY A 278 5.62 10.34 -2.89
C GLY A 278 4.80 11.19 -1.91
N TYR A 279 3.56 11.54 -2.22
CA TYR A 279 2.69 12.36 -1.38
C TYR A 279 1.55 11.54 -0.78
N THR A 280 1.56 11.39 0.54
CA THR A 280 0.44 10.79 1.29
C THR A 280 -0.57 11.87 1.68
N VAL A 281 -1.81 11.74 1.21
CA VAL A 281 -2.91 12.61 1.67
C VAL A 281 -3.20 12.30 3.14
N ASP A 282 -3.09 13.31 3.99
CA ASP A 282 -3.27 13.20 5.44
C ASP A 282 -4.23 14.23 6.03
N GLY A 283 -4.89 15.03 5.19
CA GLY A 283 -5.90 15.99 5.60
C GLY A 283 -6.88 16.37 4.50
N VAL A 284 -8.10 16.71 4.92
CA VAL A 284 -9.20 17.14 4.06
C VAL A 284 -9.85 18.38 4.63
N GLU A 285 -10.09 19.39 3.80
CA GLU A 285 -10.93 20.55 4.12
C GLU A 285 -12.30 20.35 3.50
N MET A 286 -13.33 20.34 4.34
CA MET A 286 -14.72 20.17 3.91
C MET A 286 -15.47 21.50 3.86
N GLU A 287 -16.38 21.63 2.89
CA GLU A 287 -17.39 22.68 2.80
C GLU A 287 -18.78 22.02 2.77
N GLY A 288 -19.43 21.92 3.91
CA GLY A 288 -20.62 21.12 4.07
C GLY A 288 -20.35 19.64 3.77
N LYS A 289 -21.05 19.06 2.78
CA LYS A 289 -20.85 17.68 2.32
C LYS A 289 -19.89 17.56 1.13
N LYS A 290 -19.18 18.61 0.79
CA LYS A 290 -18.23 18.61 -0.33
C LYS A 290 -16.80 18.74 0.17
N ILE A 291 -15.89 18.00 -0.45
CA ILE A 291 -14.45 18.20 -0.28
C ILE A 291 -14.09 19.48 -1.02
N LYS A 292 -13.40 20.40 -0.33
CA LYS A 292 -12.86 21.64 -0.92
C LYS A 292 -11.42 21.45 -1.35
N SER A 293 -10.62 20.85 -0.49
CA SER A 293 -9.21 20.58 -0.76
C SER A 293 -8.68 19.41 0.06
N VAL A 294 -7.56 18.87 -0.37
CA VAL A 294 -6.76 17.90 0.37
C VAL A 294 -5.39 18.48 0.69
N THR A 295 -4.79 18.05 1.81
CA THR A 295 -3.39 18.26 2.12
C THR A 295 -2.65 16.94 2.07
N ALA A 296 -1.40 16.97 1.62
CA ALA A 296 -0.57 15.79 1.53
C ALA A 296 0.87 16.09 1.94
N VAL A 297 1.54 15.12 2.55
CA VAL A 297 2.93 15.19 3.00
C VAL A 297 3.82 14.33 2.10
N GLU A 298 4.95 14.89 1.69
CA GLU A 298 5.94 14.19 0.85
C GLU A 298 6.85 13.30 1.73
N ALA A 299 7.16 12.11 1.24
CA ALA A 299 7.79 11.04 2.02
C ALA A 299 9.23 11.35 2.44
N THR A 300 10.04 11.98 1.59
CA THR A 300 11.48 12.19 1.85
C THR A 300 11.76 13.55 2.48
N ARG A 301 11.21 14.61 1.91
CA ARG A 301 11.46 15.98 2.37
C ARG A 301 10.48 16.44 3.45
N GLN A 302 9.35 15.72 3.58
CA GLN A 302 8.27 16.08 4.48
C GLN A 302 7.66 17.47 4.19
N ASN A 303 7.79 17.94 2.95
CA ASN A 303 7.10 19.14 2.48
C ASN A 303 5.60 18.82 2.35
N ARG A 304 4.78 19.86 2.52
CA ARG A 304 3.33 19.70 2.40
C ARG A 304 2.79 20.44 1.20
N ILE A 305 1.80 19.86 0.57
CA ILE A 305 1.02 20.51 -0.49
C ILE A 305 -0.45 20.56 -0.13
N LYS A 306 -1.14 21.59 -0.64
CA LYS A 306 -2.59 21.69 -0.64
C LYS A 306 -3.07 21.67 -2.09
N VAL A 307 -4.08 20.84 -2.37
CA VAL A 307 -4.68 20.69 -3.70
C VAL A 307 -6.19 20.88 -3.58
N SER A 308 -6.74 21.87 -4.27
CA SER A 308 -8.19 22.14 -4.30
C SER A 308 -8.82 21.56 -5.56
N GLY A 309 -10.11 21.20 -5.51
CA GLY A 309 -10.77 20.59 -6.65
C GLY A 309 -12.28 20.77 -6.72
N TYR A 310 -12.85 20.56 -7.91
CA TYR A 310 -14.28 20.55 -8.11
C TYR A 310 -14.92 19.21 -7.74
N VAL A 311 -14.38 18.10 -8.27
CA VAL A 311 -14.71 16.73 -7.87
C VAL A 311 -13.46 15.96 -7.49
N PHE A 312 -13.63 14.94 -6.67
CA PHE A 312 -12.57 14.12 -6.10
C PHE A 312 -12.84 12.64 -6.37
N SER A 313 -11.79 11.80 -6.34
CA SER A 313 -11.94 10.35 -6.34
C SER A 313 -11.02 9.70 -5.33
N ASP A 314 -11.58 8.78 -4.53
CA ASP A 314 -10.79 7.83 -3.75
C ASP A 314 -10.44 6.63 -4.64
N CYS A 315 -9.15 6.51 -4.96
CA CYS A 315 -8.55 5.37 -5.67
C CYS A 315 -7.44 4.73 -4.83
N THR A 316 -7.47 4.95 -3.50
CA THR A 316 -6.45 4.42 -2.57
C THR A 316 -6.61 2.92 -2.36
N GLY A 317 -7.81 2.39 -2.64
CA GLY A 317 -8.21 1.02 -2.35
C GLY A 317 -8.40 0.72 -0.86
N ASP A 318 -8.16 1.69 0.01
CA ASP A 318 -8.30 1.61 1.46
C ASP A 318 -9.33 2.63 2.01
N ALA A 319 -10.02 3.37 1.13
CA ALA A 319 -10.98 4.41 1.46
C ALA A 319 -10.40 5.52 2.37
N HIS A 320 -9.13 5.88 2.16
CA HIS A 320 -8.45 6.86 3.03
C HIS A 320 -9.06 8.26 2.88
N LEU A 321 -9.27 8.71 1.64
CA LEU A 321 -9.91 10.00 1.36
C LEU A 321 -11.35 10.03 1.90
N ALA A 322 -12.09 8.95 1.66
CA ALA A 322 -13.48 8.81 2.08
C ALA A 322 -13.67 8.95 3.59
N VAL A 323 -12.84 8.25 4.37
CA VAL A 323 -12.88 8.34 5.85
C VAL A 323 -12.52 9.74 6.34
N MET A 324 -11.51 10.37 5.77
CA MET A 324 -11.15 11.76 6.12
C MET A 324 -12.27 12.75 5.78
N ALA A 325 -13.04 12.48 4.72
CA ALA A 325 -14.19 13.28 4.32
C ALA A 325 -15.47 12.96 5.10
N GLY A 326 -15.45 11.98 6.00
CA GLY A 326 -16.59 11.58 6.81
C GLY A 326 -17.61 10.69 6.09
N ALA A 327 -17.22 10.03 5.01
CA ALA A 327 -18.08 9.07 4.31
C ALA A 327 -18.26 7.78 5.13
N GLU A 328 -19.43 7.16 5.00
CA GLU A 328 -19.72 5.85 5.58
C GLU A 328 -18.91 4.76 4.86
N THR A 329 -18.33 3.85 5.62
CA THR A 329 -17.55 2.72 5.11
C THR A 329 -17.94 1.42 5.79
N MET A 330 -17.68 0.30 5.12
CA MET A 330 -17.81 -1.06 5.62
C MET A 330 -16.44 -1.72 5.63
N MET A 331 -16.18 -2.61 6.59
CA MET A 331 -14.99 -3.47 6.64
C MET A 331 -15.37 -4.80 7.31
N GLY A 332 -14.69 -5.89 6.96
CA GLY A 332 -15.05 -7.21 7.44
C GLY A 332 -16.19 -7.84 6.62
N ARG A 333 -16.76 -8.95 7.13
CA ARG A 333 -17.85 -9.68 6.47
C ARG A 333 -19.20 -9.32 7.05
N GLU A 334 -20.12 -8.99 6.17
CA GLU A 334 -21.53 -8.76 6.52
C GLU A 334 -22.19 -10.10 6.91
N ALA A 335 -23.17 -10.05 7.83
CA ALA A 335 -23.97 -11.21 8.14
C ALA A 335 -24.92 -11.54 6.98
N LYS A 336 -25.21 -12.83 6.80
CA LYS A 336 -26.16 -13.33 5.81
C LYS A 336 -27.53 -12.62 5.91
N SER A 337 -27.96 -12.30 7.11
CA SER A 337 -29.23 -11.58 7.35
C SER A 337 -29.25 -10.15 6.85
N GLN A 338 -28.08 -9.51 6.62
CA GLN A 338 -28.01 -8.09 6.21
C GLN A 338 -28.32 -7.93 4.71
N PHE A 339 -27.80 -8.83 3.87
CA PHE A 339 -27.94 -8.74 2.41
C PHE A 339 -28.54 -10.02 1.78
N GLY A 340 -28.81 -11.08 2.56
CA GLY A 340 -29.35 -12.34 2.06
C GLY A 340 -28.36 -13.15 1.23
N GLU A 341 -27.08 -12.93 1.39
CA GLU A 341 -26.01 -13.57 0.60
C GLU A 341 -25.77 -15.01 1.08
N SER A 342 -25.68 -15.95 0.14
CA SER A 342 -25.52 -17.37 0.48
C SER A 342 -24.12 -17.72 0.97
N LEU A 343 -23.11 -16.94 0.55
CA LEU A 343 -21.70 -17.13 0.90
C LEU A 343 -21.28 -16.34 2.14
N ALA A 344 -22.14 -15.44 2.65
CA ALA A 344 -21.88 -14.68 3.83
C ALA A 344 -21.97 -15.55 5.11
N PRO A 345 -21.24 -15.21 6.19
CA PRO A 345 -21.35 -15.90 7.48
C PRO A 345 -22.72 -15.61 8.14
N GLU A 346 -23.12 -16.47 9.05
CA GLU A 346 -24.38 -16.28 9.82
C GLU A 346 -24.36 -15.01 10.69
N LYS A 347 -23.18 -14.64 11.20
CA LYS A 347 -22.94 -13.41 11.95
C LYS A 347 -21.84 -12.59 11.30
N ALA A 348 -21.99 -11.26 11.30
CA ALA A 348 -20.94 -10.37 10.84
C ALA A 348 -19.68 -10.51 11.71
N ASP A 349 -18.52 -10.36 11.09
CA ASP A 349 -17.21 -10.39 11.74
C ASP A 349 -16.21 -9.45 11.04
N ASP A 350 -15.05 -9.28 11.66
CA ASP A 350 -14.00 -8.38 11.16
C ASP A 350 -13.05 -9.06 10.14
N TYR A 351 -13.37 -10.28 9.70
CA TYR A 351 -12.56 -11.05 8.77
C TYR A 351 -12.53 -10.40 7.37
N THR A 352 -11.32 -10.34 6.79
CA THR A 352 -11.10 -9.83 5.44
C THR A 352 -10.25 -10.82 4.64
N MET A 353 -10.24 -10.68 3.32
CA MET A 353 -9.17 -11.27 2.52
C MET A 353 -7.85 -10.59 2.90
N GLY A 354 -6.79 -11.37 3.09
CA GLY A 354 -5.54 -10.90 3.63
C GLY A 354 -4.61 -10.22 2.62
N VAL A 355 -3.38 -10.06 3.06
CA VAL A 355 -2.29 -9.40 2.34
C VAL A 355 -1.27 -10.43 1.88
N SER A 356 -0.76 -10.30 0.66
CA SER A 356 0.42 -11.02 0.21
C SER A 356 1.66 -10.13 0.31
N VAL A 357 2.71 -10.69 0.91
CA VAL A 357 4.08 -10.20 0.80
C VAL A 357 4.81 -11.21 -0.08
N GLU A 358 4.96 -10.87 -1.34
CA GLU A 358 5.58 -11.77 -2.31
C GLU A 358 7.11 -11.73 -2.21
N TRP A 359 7.76 -12.78 -2.66
CA TRP A 359 9.20 -12.92 -2.70
C TRP A 359 9.64 -13.77 -3.89
N TYR A 360 10.92 -13.63 -4.29
CA TYR A 360 11.47 -14.25 -5.46
C TYR A 360 12.91 -14.69 -5.24
N CYS A 361 13.22 -15.93 -5.63
CA CYS A 361 14.56 -16.49 -5.62
C CYS A 361 15.07 -16.74 -7.03
N GLU A 362 16.38 -16.69 -7.19
CA GLU A 362 17.08 -17.05 -8.41
C GLU A 362 18.22 -18.02 -8.09
N ASP A 363 18.39 -19.05 -8.93
CA ASP A 363 19.53 -19.94 -8.83
C ASP A 363 20.70 -19.36 -9.62
N TRP A 364 21.78 -19.04 -8.89
CA TRP A 364 23.02 -18.56 -9.49
C TRP A 364 24.08 -19.67 -9.42
N ASN A 365 25.14 -19.55 -10.23
CA ASN A 365 26.23 -20.53 -10.23
C ASN A 365 27.21 -20.35 -9.06
N THR A 366 26.84 -19.61 -8.05
CA THR A 366 27.66 -19.27 -6.89
C THR A 366 26.90 -19.58 -5.59
N PRO A 367 27.49 -20.30 -4.64
CA PRO A 367 26.91 -20.52 -3.34
C PRO A 367 26.68 -19.21 -2.58
N CYS A 368 25.62 -19.16 -1.80
CA CYS A 368 25.35 -18.06 -0.87
C CYS A 368 24.87 -18.60 0.49
N SER A 369 25.11 -17.81 1.53
CA SER A 369 24.57 -18.05 2.87
C SER A 369 23.36 -17.14 3.12
N PHE A 370 22.56 -17.50 4.12
CA PHE A 370 21.51 -16.65 4.68
C PHE A 370 21.49 -16.81 6.20
N PRO A 371 21.23 -15.75 6.98
CA PRO A 371 21.19 -15.84 8.44
C PRO A 371 20.19 -16.89 8.94
N ASP A 372 20.59 -17.70 9.94
CA ASP A 372 19.67 -18.65 10.55
C ASP A 372 18.63 -17.92 11.38
N SER A 373 17.36 -18.25 11.17
CA SER A 373 16.22 -17.67 11.88
C SER A 373 15.81 -18.44 13.14
N LEU A 374 16.62 -19.40 13.61
CA LEU A 374 16.27 -20.26 14.74
C LEU A 374 15.91 -19.48 16.01
N ASP A 375 16.63 -18.39 16.27
CA ASP A 375 16.43 -17.57 17.47
C ASP A 375 15.31 -16.54 17.36
N TRP A 376 14.85 -16.21 16.15
CA TRP A 376 13.90 -15.10 15.94
C TRP A 376 12.74 -15.39 14.98
N GLY A 377 12.84 -16.41 14.12
CA GLY A 377 11.84 -16.72 13.08
C GLY A 377 10.77 -17.72 13.52
N LEU A 378 9.92 -18.09 12.57
CA LEU A 378 8.94 -19.15 12.74
C LEU A 378 9.63 -20.49 13.03
N ARG A 379 9.00 -21.30 13.88
CA ARG A 379 9.40 -22.68 14.12
C ARG A 379 8.84 -23.57 13.04
N LEU A 380 9.60 -23.74 11.96
CA LEU A 380 9.24 -24.57 10.82
C LEU A 380 9.92 -25.94 10.93
N ASP A 381 9.27 -26.95 10.34
CA ASP A 381 9.76 -28.33 10.16
C ASP A 381 9.43 -28.83 8.76
N GLU A 382 9.73 -30.10 8.45
CA GLU A 382 9.51 -30.70 7.14
C GLU A 382 8.02 -30.79 6.74
N ASP A 383 7.10 -30.79 7.71
CA ASP A 383 5.67 -30.88 7.49
C ASP A 383 5.01 -29.49 7.26
N THR A 384 5.56 -28.47 7.89
CA THR A 384 5.01 -27.10 7.84
C THR A 384 5.66 -26.22 6.79
N ILE A 385 6.86 -26.57 6.33
CA ILE A 385 7.58 -25.79 5.30
C ILE A 385 6.93 -25.90 3.92
N GLU A 386 7.06 -24.84 3.13
CA GLU A 386 6.69 -24.80 1.71
C GLU A 386 7.92 -24.36 0.91
N PRO A 387 8.79 -25.28 0.47
CA PRO A 387 10.07 -24.96 -0.16
C PRO A 387 9.88 -24.57 -1.64
N VAL A 388 9.42 -23.36 -1.88
CA VAL A 388 9.20 -22.79 -3.21
C VAL A 388 10.15 -21.63 -3.48
N HIS A 389 10.56 -21.45 -4.75
CA HIS A 389 11.48 -20.38 -5.16
C HIS A 389 10.81 -18.99 -5.26
N ARG A 390 9.51 -18.94 -5.18
CA ARG A 390 8.75 -17.70 -5.16
C ARG A 390 7.45 -17.88 -4.41
N ALA A 391 6.99 -16.84 -3.70
CA ALA A 391 5.66 -16.83 -3.13
C ALA A 391 4.62 -16.78 -4.25
N ASN A 392 3.62 -17.63 -4.14
CA ASN A 392 2.41 -17.54 -4.93
C ASN A 392 1.40 -16.61 -4.25
N TRP A 393 0.37 -16.18 -4.98
CA TRP A 393 -0.63 -15.27 -4.44
C TRP A 393 -1.46 -15.85 -3.28
N TYR A 394 -1.39 -17.13 -3.01
CA TYR A 394 -2.01 -17.80 -1.86
C TYR A 394 -1.18 -17.72 -0.56
N TRP A 395 0.04 -17.17 -0.60
CA TRP A 395 0.78 -16.77 0.60
C TRP A 395 0.16 -15.47 1.11
N GLU A 396 -0.65 -15.60 2.17
CA GLU A 396 -1.58 -14.57 2.58
C GLU A 396 -1.68 -14.48 4.10
N VAL A 397 -1.51 -13.29 4.64
CA VAL A 397 -1.44 -13.02 6.08
C VAL A 397 -2.46 -11.96 6.49
N GLY A 398 -2.73 -11.86 7.79
CA GLY A 398 -3.53 -10.79 8.37
C GLY A 398 -5.02 -10.86 8.09
N MET A 399 -5.56 -12.04 7.78
CA MET A 399 -6.99 -12.19 7.46
C MET A 399 -7.92 -11.88 8.64
N ARG A 400 -7.40 -11.93 9.88
CA ARG A 400 -8.13 -11.67 11.12
C ARG A 400 -7.75 -10.34 11.77
N ASP A 401 -6.82 -9.61 11.17
CA ASP A 401 -6.32 -8.33 11.66
C ASP A 401 -7.06 -7.16 11.00
N ASP A 402 -7.06 -6.02 11.66
CA ASP A 402 -7.53 -4.77 11.04
C ASP A 402 -6.57 -4.33 9.94
N GLN A 403 -7.01 -4.38 8.69
CA GLN A 403 -6.21 -4.09 7.49
C GLN A 403 -5.67 -2.64 7.45
N ILE A 404 -6.19 -1.77 8.30
CA ILE A 404 -5.77 -0.37 8.41
C ILE A 404 -4.95 -0.13 9.68
N ALA A 405 -5.51 -0.46 10.85
CA ALA A 405 -4.83 -0.21 12.12
C ALA A 405 -3.59 -1.09 12.31
N ASP A 406 -3.64 -2.33 11.84
CA ASP A 406 -2.56 -3.31 11.96
C ASP A 406 -1.73 -3.46 10.67
N ALA A 407 -1.87 -2.54 9.71
CA ALA A 407 -1.27 -2.65 8.37
C ALA A 407 0.25 -2.93 8.39
N GLU A 408 1.01 -2.24 9.25
CA GLU A 408 2.46 -2.48 9.38
C GLU A 408 2.76 -3.84 10.00
N LYS A 409 2.02 -4.25 11.04
CA LYS A 409 2.13 -5.60 11.64
C LYS A 409 1.87 -6.69 10.60
N ILE A 410 0.83 -6.53 9.78
CA ILE A 410 0.46 -7.50 8.74
C ILE A 410 1.59 -7.63 7.71
N ARG A 411 2.12 -6.49 7.20
CA ARG A 411 3.26 -6.50 6.29
C ARG A 411 4.48 -7.14 6.91
N ASP A 412 4.80 -6.79 8.15
CA ASP A 412 5.93 -7.33 8.89
C ASP A 412 5.82 -8.85 9.06
N TYR A 413 4.61 -9.35 9.33
CA TYR A 413 4.39 -10.79 9.41
C TYR A 413 4.64 -11.51 8.09
N GLY A 414 4.22 -10.93 6.97
CA GLY A 414 4.52 -11.49 5.65
C GLY A 414 6.02 -11.58 5.37
N MET A 415 6.79 -10.54 5.71
CA MET A 415 8.26 -10.57 5.61
C MET A 415 8.88 -11.58 6.59
N TYR A 416 8.36 -11.65 7.82
CA TYR A 416 8.79 -12.60 8.83
C TYR A 416 8.64 -14.06 8.36
N VAL A 417 7.51 -14.38 7.72
CA VAL A 417 7.26 -15.70 7.10
C VAL A 417 8.23 -15.96 5.95
N ALA A 418 8.41 -14.99 5.04
CA ALA A 418 9.31 -15.14 3.89
C ALA A 418 10.76 -15.42 4.33
N TYR A 419 11.29 -14.62 5.25
CA TYR A 419 12.66 -14.81 5.77
C TYR A 419 12.80 -16.10 6.56
N SER A 420 11.82 -16.45 7.40
CA SER A 420 11.86 -17.70 8.18
C SER A 420 11.87 -18.92 7.25
N THR A 421 11.05 -18.90 6.20
CA THR A 421 10.95 -19.98 5.21
C THR A 421 12.26 -20.13 4.44
N PHE A 422 12.78 -19.03 3.89
CA PHE A 422 14.03 -19.06 3.14
C PHE A 422 15.22 -19.48 4.01
N SER A 423 15.29 -18.97 5.24
CA SER A 423 16.29 -19.37 6.23
C SER A 423 16.24 -20.87 6.54
N TYR A 424 15.03 -21.43 6.69
CA TYR A 424 14.87 -22.87 6.93
C TYR A 424 15.38 -23.68 5.73
N CYS A 425 15.01 -23.30 4.50
CA CYS A 425 15.46 -23.97 3.27
C CYS A 425 16.99 -23.96 3.15
N LYS A 426 17.64 -22.85 3.49
CA LYS A 426 19.12 -22.70 3.42
C LYS A 426 19.87 -23.46 4.51
N ASN A 427 19.33 -23.53 5.72
CA ASN A 427 20.11 -23.96 6.89
C ASN A 427 19.66 -25.31 7.47
N ARG A 428 18.37 -25.67 7.35
CA ARG A 428 17.78 -26.76 8.14
C ARG A 428 16.99 -27.81 7.35
N LEU A 429 16.53 -27.48 6.11
CA LEU A 429 15.82 -28.43 5.26
C LEU A 429 16.65 -29.71 5.03
N ALA A 430 16.03 -30.90 5.03
CA ALA A 430 16.73 -32.17 4.83
C ALA A 430 17.51 -32.24 3.51
N LYS A 431 17.08 -31.50 2.48
CA LYS A 431 17.76 -31.33 1.18
C LYS A 431 18.23 -29.89 0.96
N LYS A 432 18.85 -29.30 1.98
CA LYS A 432 19.35 -27.91 1.91
C LYS A 432 20.44 -27.71 0.86
N GLU A 433 21.13 -28.77 0.44
CA GLU A 433 22.09 -28.74 -0.67
C GLU A 433 21.46 -28.32 -2.00
N ASP A 434 20.18 -28.61 -2.22
CA ASP A 434 19.44 -28.15 -3.40
C ASP A 434 19.28 -26.61 -3.42
N TRP A 435 19.45 -25.95 -2.28
CA TRP A 435 19.33 -24.50 -2.10
C TRP A 435 20.69 -23.78 -2.00
N GLU A 436 21.81 -24.47 -2.13
CA GLU A 436 23.14 -23.90 -1.92
C GLU A 436 23.38 -22.66 -2.79
N CYS A 437 22.99 -22.72 -4.08
CA CYS A 437 23.14 -21.63 -5.04
C CYS A 437 21.87 -20.78 -5.23
N THR A 438 20.83 -21.00 -4.44
CA THR A 438 19.60 -20.23 -4.50
C THR A 438 19.76 -18.94 -3.70
N HIS A 439 19.57 -17.80 -4.37
CA HIS A 439 19.65 -16.46 -3.80
C HIS A 439 18.25 -15.90 -3.64
N LEU A 440 17.94 -15.36 -2.45
CA LEU A 440 16.74 -14.55 -2.25
C LEU A 440 17.01 -13.15 -2.84
N THR A 441 16.44 -12.87 -4.01
CA THR A 441 16.76 -11.65 -4.76
C THR A 441 15.75 -10.54 -4.56
N TRP A 442 14.60 -10.87 -3.99
CA TRP A 442 13.57 -9.86 -3.69
C TRP A 442 12.57 -10.38 -2.65
N VAL A 443 12.20 -9.50 -1.74
CA VAL A 443 11.03 -9.62 -0.84
C VAL A 443 10.27 -8.31 -0.91
N SER A 444 8.95 -8.36 -1.05
CA SER A 444 8.14 -7.14 -1.07
C SER A 444 8.10 -6.50 0.31
N HIS A 445 8.54 -5.26 0.42
CA HIS A 445 8.25 -4.44 1.60
C HIS A 445 6.93 -3.67 1.44
N VAL A 446 6.30 -3.73 0.27
CA VAL A 446 5.00 -3.12 -0.03
C VAL A 446 3.91 -4.18 -0.02
N SER A 447 2.87 -3.92 0.76
CA SER A 447 1.75 -4.85 0.96
C SER A 447 0.89 -5.03 -0.29
N GLY A 448 0.72 -6.27 -0.75
CA GLY A 448 -0.22 -6.64 -1.80
C GLY A 448 -1.61 -6.90 -1.24
N LYS A 449 -2.40 -5.85 -1.04
CA LYS A 449 -3.73 -5.93 -0.41
C LYS A 449 -4.81 -6.39 -1.39
N ARG A 450 -5.75 -7.21 -0.89
CA ARG A 450 -6.97 -7.63 -1.60
C ARG A 450 -8.19 -6.87 -1.14
N GLU A 451 -8.30 -6.61 0.14
CA GLU A 451 -9.47 -6.01 0.79
C GLU A 451 -9.06 -5.11 1.95
N SER A 452 -9.87 -4.11 2.23
CA SER A 452 -9.89 -3.33 3.46
C SER A 452 -11.26 -2.66 3.59
N ARG A 453 -11.32 -1.33 3.76
CA ARG A 453 -12.58 -0.59 3.81
C ARG A 453 -13.20 -0.44 2.41
N ARG A 454 -14.53 -0.47 2.35
CA ARG A 454 -15.37 -0.26 1.18
C ARG A 454 -16.31 0.91 1.46
N ILE A 455 -16.41 1.85 0.53
CA ILE A 455 -17.17 3.08 0.68
C ILE A 455 -18.65 2.80 0.34
N VAL A 456 -19.58 3.34 1.12
CA VAL A 456 -21.00 3.16 0.85
C VAL A 456 -21.47 4.16 -0.21
N GLY A 457 -21.96 3.64 -1.33
CA GLY A 457 -22.60 4.39 -2.42
C GLY A 457 -24.14 4.36 -2.33
N ASP A 458 -24.80 4.89 -3.36
CA ASP A 458 -26.26 4.82 -3.45
C ASP A 458 -26.78 3.40 -3.75
N TYR A 459 -25.92 2.52 -4.21
CA TYR A 459 -26.16 1.09 -4.34
C TYR A 459 -24.98 0.31 -3.77
N ILE A 460 -25.25 -0.79 -3.07
CA ILE A 460 -24.24 -1.73 -2.58
C ILE A 460 -24.35 -3.00 -3.43
N LEU A 461 -23.34 -3.28 -4.25
CA LEU A 461 -23.26 -4.49 -5.05
C LEU A 461 -23.12 -5.72 -4.15
N ARG A 462 -23.89 -6.78 -4.41
CA ARG A 462 -23.98 -7.98 -3.59
C ARG A 462 -23.94 -9.26 -4.43
N GLU A 463 -23.80 -10.41 -3.78
CA GLU A 463 -23.72 -11.74 -4.38
C GLU A 463 -24.81 -12.00 -5.42
N GLN A 464 -26.08 -11.65 -5.08
CA GLN A 464 -27.25 -11.95 -5.95
C GLN A 464 -27.19 -11.19 -7.28
N ASP A 465 -26.63 -10.00 -7.31
CA ASP A 465 -26.46 -9.24 -8.54
C ASP A 465 -25.57 -10.00 -9.54
N LEU A 466 -24.57 -10.72 -9.03
CA LEU A 466 -23.56 -11.46 -9.79
C LEU A 466 -24.02 -12.89 -10.14
N THR A 467 -24.66 -13.60 -9.19
CA THR A 467 -25.02 -15.01 -9.33
C THR A 467 -26.38 -15.23 -9.98
N ARG A 468 -27.25 -14.21 -9.94
CA ARG A 468 -28.56 -14.17 -10.61
C ARG A 468 -28.68 -12.87 -11.39
N PRO A 469 -27.89 -12.69 -12.48
CA PRO A 469 -27.63 -11.37 -13.07
C PRO A 469 -28.84 -10.47 -13.07
N ILE A 470 -28.88 -9.50 -12.15
CA ILE A 470 -29.94 -8.48 -12.04
C ILE A 470 -29.45 -7.26 -12.79
N PRO A 471 -29.95 -7.01 -14.00
CA PRO A 471 -29.50 -5.84 -14.78
C PRO A 471 -29.97 -4.54 -14.14
N HIS A 472 -29.09 -3.56 -14.09
CA HIS A 472 -29.38 -2.20 -13.67
C HIS A 472 -29.32 -1.26 -14.87
N GLU A 473 -30.21 -0.28 -14.91
CA GLU A 473 -30.26 0.73 -15.99
C GLU A 473 -28.98 1.57 -16.06
N ASP A 474 -28.27 1.69 -14.93
CA ASP A 474 -27.02 2.41 -14.78
C ASP A 474 -25.78 1.49 -14.84
N GLY A 475 -25.86 0.35 -15.52
CA GLY A 475 -24.72 -0.54 -15.72
C GLY A 475 -23.58 0.16 -16.47
N THR A 476 -22.33 -0.05 -16.03
CA THR A 476 -21.11 0.59 -16.56
C THR A 476 -20.12 -0.46 -17.08
N CYS A 477 -18.90 -0.50 -16.54
CA CYS A 477 -17.89 -1.48 -16.91
C CYS A 477 -18.23 -2.88 -16.39
N THR A 478 -17.74 -3.90 -17.07
CA THR A 478 -18.12 -5.28 -16.83
C THR A 478 -17.05 -6.03 -16.05
N THR A 479 -17.43 -6.63 -14.92
CA THR A 479 -16.60 -7.68 -14.29
C THR A 479 -16.81 -9.02 -14.99
N THR A 480 -15.73 -9.80 -15.08
CA THR A 480 -15.71 -11.15 -15.66
C THR A 480 -15.10 -12.16 -14.71
N TRP A 481 -14.67 -11.68 -13.52
CA TRP A 481 -14.02 -12.53 -12.55
C TRP A 481 -15.05 -13.25 -11.69
N ARG A 482 -14.81 -14.53 -11.43
CA ARG A 482 -15.60 -15.29 -10.46
C ARG A 482 -15.59 -14.65 -9.08
N ILE A 483 -16.56 -14.93 -8.23
CA ILE A 483 -16.48 -14.58 -6.82
C ILE A 483 -15.36 -15.45 -6.22
N ASP A 484 -14.31 -14.82 -5.80
CA ASP A 484 -13.07 -15.42 -5.30
C ASP A 484 -12.87 -15.03 -3.84
N GLN A 485 -13.35 -15.91 -2.95
CA GLN A 485 -13.25 -15.77 -1.50
C GLN A 485 -12.02 -16.49 -0.99
N HIS A 486 -11.24 -15.87 -0.13
CA HIS A 486 -10.03 -16.42 0.47
C HIS A 486 -10.25 -16.77 1.93
N TYR A 487 -9.76 -17.94 2.34
CA TYR A 487 -9.84 -18.45 3.71
C TYR A 487 -8.47 -18.94 4.18
N PRO A 488 -8.18 -18.90 5.52
CA PRO A 488 -6.93 -19.45 6.05
C PRO A 488 -6.79 -20.94 5.68
N MET A 489 -5.57 -21.32 5.30
CA MET A 489 -5.29 -22.70 4.96
C MET A 489 -5.19 -23.56 6.22
N GLU A 490 -5.90 -24.67 6.26
CA GLU A 490 -5.96 -25.56 7.41
C GLU A 490 -4.58 -26.15 7.79
N LYS A 491 -3.70 -26.35 6.81
CA LYS A 491 -2.33 -26.85 6.96
C LYS A 491 -1.55 -26.17 8.09
N ASN A 492 -1.71 -24.86 8.23
CA ASN A 492 -0.98 -24.09 9.24
C ASN A 492 -1.86 -23.40 10.29
N SER A 493 -3.17 -23.62 10.26
CA SER A 493 -4.11 -23.10 11.27
C SER A 493 -3.92 -23.76 12.65
N ALA A 494 -3.50 -25.03 12.68
CA ALA A 494 -3.30 -25.78 13.92
C ALA A 494 -2.05 -25.30 14.67
N ASP A 495 -0.95 -25.02 13.96
CA ASP A 495 0.32 -24.63 14.52
C ASP A 495 0.43 -23.12 14.81
N TYR A 496 -0.29 -22.31 14.02
CA TYR A 496 -0.30 -20.84 14.11
C TYR A 496 -1.72 -20.28 14.11
N PRO A 497 -2.56 -20.60 15.11
CA PRO A 497 -3.96 -20.12 15.16
C PRO A 497 -4.05 -18.60 15.20
N GLY A 498 -4.71 -18.02 14.21
CA GLY A 498 -4.85 -16.56 14.07
C GLY A 498 -3.65 -15.87 13.39
N GLU A 499 -2.57 -16.61 13.12
CA GLU A 499 -1.37 -16.13 12.43
C GLU A 499 -1.06 -17.03 11.22
N GLU A 500 -2.09 -17.50 10.55
CA GLU A 500 -1.99 -18.28 9.33
C GLU A 500 -1.32 -17.43 8.23
N TRP A 501 -0.49 -18.07 7.41
CA TRP A 501 0.28 -17.40 6.37
C TRP A 501 0.02 -17.93 4.96
N MET A 502 -0.96 -18.81 4.82
CA MET A 502 -1.44 -19.32 3.54
C MET A 502 -2.96 -19.31 3.49
N SER A 503 -3.51 -19.17 2.29
CA SER A 503 -4.95 -19.22 2.04
C SER A 503 -5.32 -20.22 0.96
N TYR A 504 -6.61 -20.57 0.92
CA TYR A 504 -7.22 -21.25 -0.21
C TYR A 504 -8.43 -20.46 -0.71
N GLY A 505 -8.69 -20.52 -2.03
CA GLY A 505 -9.81 -19.85 -2.65
C GLY A 505 -11.08 -20.71 -2.68
N LYS A 506 -12.23 -20.12 -2.34
CA LYS A 506 -13.55 -20.65 -2.68
C LYS A 506 -14.11 -19.86 -3.85
N LEU A 507 -14.30 -20.53 -4.97
CA LEU A 507 -14.55 -19.90 -6.26
C LEU A 507 -15.97 -20.18 -6.72
N VAL A 508 -16.75 -19.13 -7.03
CA VAL A 508 -18.09 -19.23 -7.58
C VAL A 508 -18.14 -18.57 -8.94
N PRO A 509 -18.36 -19.30 -10.03
CA PRO A 509 -18.47 -18.73 -11.37
C PRO A 509 -19.61 -17.73 -11.48
N ILE A 510 -19.41 -16.69 -12.29
CA ILE A 510 -20.44 -15.72 -12.67
C ILE A 510 -20.44 -15.54 -14.18
N ASP A 511 -21.57 -15.08 -14.73
CA ASP A 511 -21.60 -14.51 -16.07
C ASP A 511 -21.04 -13.06 -16.04
N PRO A 512 -20.49 -12.55 -17.16
CA PRO A 512 -20.07 -11.15 -17.25
C PRO A 512 -21.16 -10.20 -16.78
N TYR A 513 -20.84 -9.27 -15.87
CA TYR A 513 -21.82 -8.42 -15.22
C TYR A 513 -21.39 -6.95 -15.21
N ALA A 514 -22.29 -6.05 -15.68
CA ALA A 514 -22.06 -4.62 -15.70
C ALA A 514 -22.30 -4.00 -14.32
N ILE A 515 -21.27 -3.39 -13.74
CA ILE A 515 -21.29 -2.78 -12.40
C ILE A 515 -22.15 -1.51 -12.45
N PRO A 516 -23.14 -1.33 -11.55
CA PRO A 516 -23.97 -0.13 -11.50
C PRO A 516 -23.13 1.13 -11.20
N TYR A 517 -23.39 2.23 -11.88
CA TYR A 517 -22.75 3.52 -11.65
C TYR A 517 -22.90 4.01 -10.21
N ARG A 518 -24.04 3.73 -9.57
CA ARG A 518 -24.30 4.05 -8.15
C ARG A 518 -23.36 3.40 -7.17
N CYS A 519 -22.55 2.42 -7.59
CA CYS A 519 -21.47 1.84 -6.78
C CYS A 519 -20.17 2.64 -6.84
N LEU A 520 -20.07 3.67 -7.71
CA LEU A 520 -18.83 4.38 -8.04
C LEU A 520 -18.79 5.83 -7.51
N TYR A 521 -19.73 6.22 -6.66
CA TYR A 521 -19.70 7.51 -5.93
C TYR A 521 -20.23 7.35 -4.52
N ALA A 522 -19.73 8.21 -3.60
CA ALA A 522 -20.10 8.16 -2.20
C ALA A 522 -21.51 8.68 -1.95
N ARG A 523 -22.23 8.02 -1.02
CA ARG A 523 -23.57 8.43 -0.61
C ARG A 523 -23.59 9.74 0.17
N ASP A 524 -22.56 9.95 1.03
CA ASP A 524 -22.54 11.00 2.04
C ASP A 524 -21.66 12.20 1.67
N VAL A 525 -20.82 12.08 0.65
CA VAL A 525 -19.92 13.13 0.18
C VAL A 525 -20.30 13.48 -1.27
N ASP A 526 -20.87 14.67 -1.46
CA ASP A 526 -21.58 15.03 -2.69
C ASP A 526 -20.70 15.08 -3.94
N ASN A 527 -19.40 15.38 -3.81
CA ASN A 527 -18.48 15.54 -4.94
C ASN A 527 -17.36 14.49 -4.96
N MET A 528 -17.61 13.31 -4.38
CA MET A 528 -16.61 12.24 -4.33
C MET A 528 -17.03 11.00 -5.10
N PHE A 529 -16.18 10.61 -6.05
CA PHE A 529 -16.16 9.31 -6.71
C PHE A 529 -15.28 8.30 -5.96
N MET A 530 -15.38 7.04 -6.34
CA MET A 530 -14.49 5.97 -5.93
C MET A 530 -14.30 4.96 -7.06
N ALA A 531 -13.10 4.41 -7.18
CA ALA A 531 -12.80 3.38 -8.16
C ALA A 531 -11.68 2.46 -7.65
N GLY A 532 -11.90 1.17 -7.77
CA GLY A 532 -10.97 0.15 -7.28
C GLY A 532 -11.66 -0.84 -6.36
N ARG A 533 -10.92 -1.41 -5.42
CA ARG A 533 -11.45 -2.40 -4.47
C ARG A 533 -12.25 -1.78 -3.30
N ASP A 534 -12.28 -0.48 -3.20
CA ASP A 534 -12.99 0.31 -2.18
C ASP A 534 -14.35 0.86 -2.64
N ILE A 535 -14.87 0.42 -3.77
CA ILE A 535 -16.21 0.79 -4.24
C ILE A 535 -17.32 0.26 -3.33
N SER A 536 -18.58 0.64 -3.60
CA SER A 536 -19.74 0.21 -2.82
C SER A 536 -20.13 -1.24 -3.13
N VAL A 537 -19.66 -2.16 -2.30
CA VAL A 537 -19.77 -3.60 -2.53
C VAL A 537 -19.70 -4.37 -1.21
N THR A 538 -20.43 -5.50 -1.09
CA THR A 538 -20.28 -6.42 0.03
C THR A 538 -18.94 -7.16 -0.02
N HIS A 539 -18.52 -7.76 1.11
CA HIS A 539 -17.34 -8.62 1.15
C HIS A 539 -17.43 -9.75 0.10
N VAL A 540 -18.58 -10.38 -0.03
CA VAL A 540 -18.78 -11.50 -0.98
C VAL A 540 -18.62 -11.03 -2.42
N ALA A 541 -19.33 -9.97 -2.81
CA ALA A 541 -19.29 -9.48 -4.18
C ALA A 541 -17.94 -8.81 -4.54
N LEU A 542 -17.19 -8.31 -3.55
CA LEU A 542 -15.83 -7.79 -3.75
C LEU A 542 -14.91 -8.82 -4.40
N GLY A 543 -15.07 -10.11 -4.06
CA GLY A 543 -14.31 -11.20 -4.67
C GLY A 543 -14.33 -11.21 -6.19
N SER A 544 -15.40 -10.69 -6.82
CA SER A 544 -15.53 -10.61 -8.28
C SER A 544 -14.97 -9.30 -8.87
N VAL A 545 -15.06 -8.18 -8.16
CA VAL A 545 -14.80 -6.85 -8.77
C VAL A 545 -13.42 -6.28 -8.46
N ARG A 546 -12.68 -6.87 -7.51
CA ARG A 546 -11.38 -6.36 -7.05
C ARG A 546 -10.21 -6.55 -8.01
N VAL A 547 -10.35 -7.36 -9.04
CA VAL A 547 -9.25 -7.63 -9.97
C VAL A 547 -8.90 -6.39 -10.80
N MET A 548 -7.62 -6.20 -11.06
CA MET A 548 -7.10 -4.90 -11.48
C MET A 548 -7.59 -4.41 -12.84
N ARG A 549 -7.97 -5.29 -13.77
CA ARG A 549 -8.55 -4.85 -15.04
C ARG A 549 -9.97 -4.30 -14.86
N THR A 550 -10.76 -4.94 -14.02
CA THR A 550 -12.08 -4.43 -13.64
C THR A 550 -11.92 -3.09 -12.92
N CYS A 551 -11.00 -2.99 -11.95
CA CYS A 551 -10.69 -1.74 -11.27
C CYS A 551 -10.24 -0.62 -12.22
N ALA A 552 -9.44 -0.95 -13.22
CA ALA A 552 -8.99 0.00 -14.25
C ALA A 552 -10.16 0.55 -15.09
N MET A 553 -11.06 -0.33 -15.52
CA MET A 553 -12.26 0.11 -16.25
C MET A 553 -13.20 0.94 -15.38
N MET A 554 -13.33 0.63 -14.06
CA MET A 554 -14.04 1.51 -13.12
C MET A 554 -13.41 2.91 -13.10
N GLY A 555 -12.08 2.97 -13.05
CA GLY A 555 -11.35 4.23 -13.13
C GLY A 555 -11.64 5.00 -14.41
N GLU A 556 -11.63 4.33 -15.56
CA GLU A 556 -11.98 4.96 -16.84
C GLU A 556 -13.41 5.55 -16.80
N VAL A 557 -14.39 4.79 -16.30
CA VAL A 557 -15.78 5.27 -16.12
C VAL A 557 -15.84 6.50 -15.22
N VAL A 558 -15.14 6.48 -14.09
CA VAL A 558 -15.10 7.60 -13.12
C VAL A 558 -14.45 8.84 -13.75
N GLY A 559 -13.36 8.67 -14.52
CA GLY A 559 -12.73 9.78 -15.24
C GLY A 559 -13.65 10.42 -16.27
N LEU A 560 -14.40 9.61 -17.03
CA LEU A 560 -15.41 10.08 -17.96
C LEU A 560 -16.56 10.79 -17.24
N ALA A 561 -17.03 10.23 -16.11
CA ALA A 561 -18.08 10.85 -15.29
C ALA A 561 -17.63 12.19 -14.68
N ALA A 562 -16.39 12.28 -14.20
CA ALA A 562 -15.83 13.53 -13.71
C ALA A 562 -15.83 14.63 -14.79
N ASN A 563 -15.53 14.28 -16.04
CA ASN A 563 -15.62 15.21 -17.16
C ASN A 563 -17.06 15.70 -17.39
N VAL A 564 -18.08 14.82 -17.29
CA VAL A 564 -19.49 15.23 -17.36
C VAL A 564 -19.83 16.19 -16.22
N CYS A 565 -19.40 15.89 -14.98
CA CYS A 565 -19.59 16.78 -13.83
C CYS A 565 -19.02 18.18 -14.08
N VAL A 566 -17.77 18.24 -14.53
CA VAL A 566 -17.06 19.52 -14.76
C VAL A 566 -17.72 20.32 -15.89
N SER A 567 -17.97 19.70 -17.01
CA SER A 567 -18.51 20.38 -18.21
C SER A 567 -19.94 20.91 -18.02
N LYS A 568 -20.75 20.20 -17.23
CA LYS A 568 -22.17 20.53 -17.00
C LYS A 568 -22.44 21.13 -15.61
N LYS A 569 -21.41 21.32 -14.78
CA LYS A 569 -21.52 21.80 -13.38
C LYS A 569 -22.42 20.93 -12.51
N LEU A 570 -22.26 19.63 -12.60
CA LEU A 570 -23.02 18.61 -11.90
C LEU A 570 -22.18 17.97 -10.78
N MET A 571 -22.87 17.26 -9.87
CA MET A 571 -22.26 16.35 -8.90
C MET A 571 -22.45 14.89 -9.37
N PRO A 572 -21.64 13.94 -8.86
CA PRO A 572 -21.72 12.52 -9.25
C PRO A 572 -23.13 11.94 -9.29
N ARG A 573 -23.94 12.18 -8.25
CA ARG A 573 -25.33 11.70 -8.16
C ARG A 573 -26.27 12.29 -9.23
N ASP A 574 -26.00 13.51 -9.69
CA ASP A 574 -26.82 14.17 -10.70
C ASP A 574 -26.71 13.47 -12.06
N ILE A 575 -25.54 12.86 -12.34
CA ILE A 575 -25.35 12.05 -13.56
C ILE A 575 -26.35 10.90 -13.58
N TYR A 576 -26.46 10.14 -12.49
CA TYR A 576 -27.44 9.06 -12.40
C TYR A 576 -28.88 9.54 -12.60
N LYS A 577 -29.22 10.65 -11.94
CA LYS A 577 -30.59 11.15 -11.92
C LYS A 577 -31.07 11.70 -13.27
N THR A 578 -30.21 12.38 -14.01
CA THR A 578 -30.66 13.22 -15.16
C THR A 578 -29.72 13.25 -16.35
N HIS A 579 -28.50 12.73 -16.26
CA HIS A 579 -27.46 12.88 -17.29
C HIS A 579 -26.71 11.57 -17.58
N PHE A 580 -27.30 10.42 -17.27
CA PHE A 580 -26.64 9.14 -17.48
C PHE A 580 -26.35 8.87 -18.97
N ASP A 581 -27.23 9.33 -19.88
CA ASP A 581 -27.02 9.23 -21.33
C ASP A 581 -25.74 9.96 -21.80
N ASP A 582 -25.38 11.07 -21.14
CA ASP A 582 -24.13 11.77 -21.46
C ASP A 582 -22.92 10.89 -21.12
N LEU A 583 -22.94 10.21 -19.96
CA LEU A 583 -21.90 9.26 -19.59
C LEU A 583 -21.88 8.04 -20.53
N VAL A 584 -23.05 7.51 -20.91
CA VAL A 584 -23.17 6.41 -21.87
C VAL A 584 -22.51 6.77 -23.21
N ALA A 585 -22.74 8.01 -23.69
CA ALA A 585 -22.11 8.48 -24.93
C ALA A 585 -20.57 8.46 -24.85
N LEU A 586 -20.02 8.87 -23.69
CA LEU A 586 -18.57 8.83 -23.45
C LEU A 586 -18.04 7.40 -23.30
N MET A 587 -18.74 6.52 -22.57
CA MET A 587 -18.35 5.11 -22.42
C MET A 587 -18.36 4.36 -23.77
N LYS A 588 -19.31 4.66 -24.65
CA LYS A 588 -19.33 4.11 -26.03
C LYS A 588 -18.13 4.57 -26.86
N LYS A 589 -17.61 5.76 -26.60
CA LYS A 589 -16.42 6.29 -27.27
C LYS A 589 -15.14 5.69 -26.68
N GLY A 590 -15.08 5.56 -25.35
CA GLY A 590 -13.88 5.18 -24.59
C GLY A 590 -12.79 6.27 -24.59
N ALA A 591 -11.82 6.14 -23.72
CA ALA A 591 -10.72 7.09 -23.59
C ALA A 591 -9.35 6.53 -24.06
N GLY A 592 -9.23 5.20 -24.18
CA GLY A 592 -8.00 4.55 -24.60
C GLY A 592 -7.77 4.59 -26.11
N ARG A 593 -6.52 4.43 -26.52
CA ARG A 593 -6.09 4.38 -27.92
C ARG A 593 -6.34 2.98 -28.49
N THR A 594 -7.10 2.91 -29.58
CA THR A 594 -7.44 1.66 -30.27
C THR A 594 -6.37 1.19 -31.25
N ASP A 595 -5.38 2.04 -31.56
CA ASP A 595 -4.26 1.75 -32.44
C ASP A 595 -3.05 1.12 -31.72
N VAL A 596 -3.09 1.03 -30.40
CA VAL A 596 -2.06 0.32 -29.61
C VAL A 596 -2.33 -1.18 -29.68
N PRO A 597 -1.35 -1.98 -30.17
CA PRO A 597 -1.52 -3.42 -30.27
C PRO A 597 -1.80 -4.06 -28.92
N TYR A 598 -2.73 -4.99 -28.93
CA TYR A 598 -2.99 -5.82 -27.79
C TYR A 598 -1.95 -6.92 -27.69
N THR A 599 -0.98 -6.76 -26.79
CA THR A 599 0.15 -7.70 -26.62
C THR A 599 -0.06 -8.69 -25.46
N GLN A 600 -1.16 -8.54 -24.72
CA GLN A 600 -1.40 -9.30 -23.50
C GLN A 600 -2.18 -10.57 -23.78
N PHE A 601 -1.49 -11.69 -23.96
CA PHE A 601 -2.07 -13.00 -24.31
C PHE A 601 -2.99 -13.62 -23.23
N TYR A 602 -3.05 -13.08 -22.04
CA TYR A 602 -3.75 -13.62 -20.89
C TYR A 602 -5.23 -13.21 -20.77
N HIS A 603 -5.84 -12.75 -21.86
CA HIS A 603 -7.30 -12.59 -21.95
C HIS A 603 -8.04 -13.88 -22.29
N GLN A 604 -7.35 -14.92 -22.67
CA GLN A 604 -7.91 -16.23 -22.81
C GLN A 604 -8.01 -16.86 -21.41
N VAL A 605 -8.99 -16.40 -20.66
CA VAL A 605 -9.47 -17.16 -19.50
C VAL A 605 -10.21 -18.36 -20.10
N ASP A 606 -9.79 -19.54 -19.77
CA ASP A 606 -10.58 -20.73 -20.10
C ASP A 606 -11.97 -20.62 -19.43
N ARG A 607 -12.94 -21.41 -19.85
CA ARG A 607 -14.30 -21.39 -19.31
C ARG A 607 -14.37 -21.71 -17.80
N THR A 608 -13.26 -22.12 -17.18
CA THR A 608 -13.15 -22.40 -15.74
C THR A 608 -12.64 -21.20 -14.96
N GLY A 609 -12.28 -20.10 -15.64
CA GLY A 609 -11.74 -18.90 -15.01
C GLY A 609 -10.28 -19.04 -14.53
N HIS A 610 -9.60 -20.11 -14.88
CA HIS A 610 -8.16 -20.20 -14.69
C HIS A 610 -7.47 -19.39 -15.78
N GLN A 611 -6.59 -18.49 -15.37
CA GLN A 611 -5.58 -17.95 -16.28
C GLN A 611 -4.80 -19.16 -16.80
N ALA A 612 -4.53 -19.19 -18.11
CA ALA A 612 -3.54 -20.11 -18.64
C ALA A 612 -2.23 -19.82 -17.90
N GLU A 613 -2.01 -20.52 -16.82
CA GLU A 613 -0.73 -20.46 -16.12
C GLU A 613 0.34 -20.93 -17.09
N ASP A 614 1.48 -20.30 -17.02
CA ASP A 614 2.68 -20.65 -17.72
C ASP A 614 2.87 -22.19 -17.77
N ARG A 615 2.70 -22.79 -18.95
CA ARG A 615 3.26 -24.09 -19.27
C ARG A 615 4.64 -23.90 -19.83
#